data_fdb0a48f494daa358495abe5fe3c6eee
#
_entry.id   fdb0a48f494daa358495abe5fe3c6eee
#
_cell.length_a   1.000
_cell.length_b   1.000
_cell.length_c   1.000
_cell.angle_alpha   90.00
_cell.angle_beta   90.00
_cell.angle_gamma   90.00
#
_symmetry.space_group_name_H-M   'P 1'
#
loop_
_entity.id
_entity.type
_entity.pdbx_description
1 polymer ?
#
loop_
_entity_poly.entity_id
_entity_poly.type
_entity_poly.pdbx_seq_one_letter_code
_entity_poly.pdbx_strand_id
1 'polypeptide(L)'
;LVVFCDHTSGYEGKYAVPLSILTSQEQDICSLVNIDLLIHIGEISGGYITMCPKTVWRVNPDGELKDSYQRLTHVFEMPEQSFFEHYADTNCIQRTDFLDICMEELRAIWAKVPETLPFSNVWIALQTAHRLPAGSVLHLGILNTLRTWNFFAKKNEVYAYSNTGGFGIDGNVSSLVGASLVHPNRLYFGVIGDLAFFYDMNVVGNRHVGNNVRILLINNGKGTEFRNYMHPGAAFGEEADTFIAAGGHYGNKSHVLIKHYAEDLGYEYLSANNKDEYVQVVDRFLIPEITDRPMILEVFTDNADESEAIRIINNLNVSTTGMMRSTAKEILGEKGIKIIKKILNK
;
A
#
# COMPACT_ATOMS: atom_id res chain seq x y z
N LEU A 1 23.13 2.31 -9.70
CA LEU A 1 22.13 1.35 -9.24
C LEU A 1 21.09 2.07 -8.39
N VAL A 2 19.82 1.70 -8.53
CA VAL A 2 18.71 2.12 -7.70
C VAL A 2 17.94 0.86 -7.32
N VAL A 3 17.44 0.77 -6.10
CA VAL A 3 16.59 -0.32 -5.62
C VAL A 3 15.19 0.25 -5.42
N PHE A 4 14.30 -0.02 -6.34
CA PHE A 4 12.89 0.32 -6.19
C PHE A 4 12.25 -0.66 -5.22
N CYS A 5 11.65 -0.13 -4.18
CA CYS A 5 11.09 -0.93 -3.10
C CYS A 5 9.75 -0.34 -2.61
N ASP A 6 8.96 -1.19 -2.00
CA ASP A 6 7.82 -0.81 -1.17
C ASP A 6 8.12 -1.07 0.31
N HIS A 7 7.16 -0.82 1.18
CA HIS A 7 7.34 -1.02 2.61
C HIS A 7 7.66 -2.47 3.00
N THR A 8 7.21 -3.45 2.20
CA THR A 8 7.34 -4.88 2.49
C THR A 8 8.56 -5.53 1.86
N SER A 9 9.34 -4.80 1.06
CA SER A 9 10.51 -5.35 0.37
C SER A 9 11.69 -5.67 1.29
N GLY A 10 11.69 -5.15 2.52
CA GLY A 10 12.75 -5.41 3.51
C GLY A 10 14.10 -4.76 3.20
N TYR A 11 14.23 -4.01 2.11
CA TYR A 11 15.46 -3.29 1.77
C TYR A 11 15.42 -1.85 2.26
N GLU A 12 16.35 -1.48 3.13
CA GLU A 12 16.49 -0.14 3.74
C GLU A 12 17.87 0.49 3.47
N GLY A 13 18.57 -0.01 2.45
CA GLY A 13 19.90 0.47 2.07
C GLY A 13 19.88 1.83 1.39
N LYS A 14 21.07 2.42 1.23
CA LYS A 14 21.28 3.76 0.65
C LYS A 14 20.73 3.98 -0.77
N TYR A 15 20.43 2.91 -1.49
CA TYR A 15 19.89 2.95 -2.86
C TYR A 15 18.37 2.76 -2.92
N ALA A 16 17.68 2.69 -1.77
CA ALA A 16 16.25 2.51 -1.69
C ALA A 16 15.49 3.74 -2.22
N VAL A 17 14.54 3.49 -3.11
CA VAL A 17 13.60 4.49 -3.62
C VAL A 17 12.19 3.95 -3.46
N PRO A 18 11.35 4.53 -2.59
CA PRO A 18 9.93 4.21 -2.53
C PRO A 18 9.26 4.59 -3.85
N LEU A 19 8.76 3.60 -4.58
CA LEU A 19 8.33 3.80 -5.96
C LEU A 19 6.83 4.10 -6.10
N SER A 20 6.02 3.70 -5.14
CA SER A 20 4.55 3.59 -5.31
C SER A 20 3.89 4.90 -5.74
N ILE A 21 4.20 6.02 -5.10
CA ILE A 21 3.59 7.31 -5.48
C ILE A 21 4.04 7.82 -6.86
N LEU A 22 5.29 7.51 -7.26
CA LEU A 22 5.81 7.89 -8.57
C LEU A 22 5.14 7.11 -9.72
N THR A 23 4.88 5.83 -9.48
CA THR A 23 4.33 4.93 -10.50
C THR A 23 2.80 4.91 -10.54
N SER A 24 2.14 5.50 -9.55
CA SER A 24 0.68 5.65 -9.51
C SER A 24 0.17 6.80 -10.37
N GLN A 25 1.05 7.71 -10.85
CA GLN A 25 0.62 8.90 -11.60
C GLN A 25 -0.01 8.54 -12.95
N GLU A 26 -1.27 8.97 -13.17
CA GLU A 26 -2.04 8.59 -14.35
C GLU A 26 -1.79 9.47 -15.57
N GLN A 27 -1.56 10.76 -15.35
CA GLN A 27 -1.51 11.75 -16.41
C GLN A 27 -0.09 12.03 -16.89
N ASP A 28 0.88 11.88 -16.04
CA ASP A 28 2.28 12.05 -16.38
C ASP A 28 3.08 10.83 -15.91
N ILE A 29 3.30 9.92 -16.85
CA ILE A 29 4.15 8.76 -16.58
C ILE A 29 5.56 9.29 -16.36
N CYS A 30 6.03 9.25 -15.12
CA CYS A 30 7.37 9.65 -14.75
C CYS A 30 8.41 9.03 -15.68
N SER A 31 9.37 9.83 -16.15
CA SER A 31 10.46 9.36 -17.02
C SER A 31 11.27 8.23 -16.39
N LEU A 32 11.27 8.14 -15.05
CA LEU A 32 11.93 7.09 -14.26
C LEU A 32 11.40 5.67 -14.51
N VAL A 33 10.19 5.53 -15.08
CA VAL A 33 9.65 4.21 -15.44
C VAL A 33 10.25 3.67 -16.74
N ASN A 34 10.94 4.51 -17.56
CA ASN A 34 11.63 4.13 -18.80
C ASN A 34 13.09 3.79 -18.50
N ILE A 35 13.34 2.57 -18.09
CA ILE A 35 14.68 2.08 -17.73
C ILE A 35 15.22 1.10 -18.78
N ASP A 36 16.54 1.07 -18.93
CA ASP A 36 17.18 0.18 -19.91
C ASP A 36 17.12 -1.28 -19.44
N LEU A 37 17.47 -1.54 -18.19
CA LEU A 37 17.48 -2.87 -17.60
C LEU A 37 16.81 -2.84 -16.22
N LEU A 38 15.78 -3.67 -16.05
CA LEU A 38 15.18 -3.99 -14.77
C LEU A 38 15.66 -5.38 -14.31
N ILE A 39 16.32 -5.44 -13.16
CA ILE A 39 16.56 -6.70 -12.47
C ILE A 39 15.37 -6.88 -11.49
N HIS A 40 14.50 -7.84 -11.84
CA HIS A 40 13.29 -8.13 -11.08
C HIS A 40 13.57 -9.27 -10.12
N ILE A 41 13.51 -8.97 -8.82
CA ILE A 41 13.68 -9.92 -7.72
C ILE A 41 12.39 -10.00 -6.89
N GLY A 42 12.17 -11.13 -6.25
CA GLY A 42 11.00 -11.35 -5.39
C GLY A 42 9.67 -11.30 -6.14
N GLU A 43 8.61 -11.04 -5.39
CA GLU A 43 7.25 -10.91 -5.89
C GLU A 43 6.79 -9.47 -5.86
N ILE A 44 5.91 -9.10 -6.81
CA ILE A 44 5.28 -7.78 -6.80
C ILE A 44 4.25 -7.79 -5.67
N SER A 45 4.43 -6.95 -4.66
CA SER A 45 3.40 -6.71 -3.66
C SER A 45 2.20 -6.02 -4.33
N GLY A 46 1.01 -6.08 -3.74
CA GLY A 46 -0.26 -5.67 -4.34
C GLY A 46 -0.38 -4.23 -4.88
N GLY A 47 0.72 -3.50 -5.08
CA GLY A 47 0.75 -2.17 -5.69
C GLY A 47 0.58 -2.20 -7.21
N TYR A 48 -0.05 -1.18 -7.77
CA TYR A 48 -0.05 -0.94 -9.22
C TYR A 48 1.26 -0.23 -9.60
N ILE A 49 2.24 -1.00 -10.07
CA ILE A 49 3.51 -0.44 -10.51
C ILE A 49 3.55 -0.43 -12.04
N THR A 50 3.47 0.76 -12.61
CA THR A 50 3.63 0.95 -14.06
C THR A 50 5.10 1.25 -14.34
N MET A 51 5.81 0.27 -14.91
CA MET A 51 7.18 0.43 -15.39
C MET A 51 7.27 0.00 -16.85
N CYS A 52 8.13 0.67 -17.60
CA CYS A 52 8.37 0.39 -19.03
C CYS A 52 9.85 0.08 -19.27
N PRO A 53 10.40 -1.02 -18.72
CA PRO A 53 11.78 -1.41 -18.98
C PRO A 53 11.96 -1.83 -20.44
N LYS A 54 13.15 -1.58 -21.02
CA LYS A 54 13.51 -2.11 -22.34
C LYS A 54 13.81 -3.61 -22.23
N THR A 55 14.42 -4.04 -21.13
CA THR A 55 14.84 -5.42 -20.87
C THR A 55 14.59 -5.76 -19.41
N VAL A 56 14.12 -6.98 -19.15
CA VAL A 56 13.93 -7.52 -17.81
C VAL A 56 14.77 -8.78 -17.63
N TRP A 57 15.51 -8.81 -16.54
CA TRP A 57 16.16 -10.00 -16.00
C TRP A 57 15.45 -10.38 -14.71
N ARG A 58 14.90 -11.59 -14.67
CA ARG A 58 14.33 -12.14 -13.45
C ARG A 58 15.38 -12.95 -12.70
N VAL A 59 15.53 -12.67 -11.41
CA VAL A 59 16.37 -13.45 -10.49
C VAL A 59 15.50 -13.97 -9.38
N ASN A 60 15.32 -15.28 -9.32
CA ASN A 60 14.53 -15.93 -8.27
C ASN A 60 14.92 -17.42 -8.17
N PRO A 61 15.02 -17.99 -6.95
CA PRO A 61 15.31 -19.41 -6.77
C PRO A 61 14.32 -20.39 -7.39
N ASP A 62 13.08 -19.93 -7.69
CA ASP A 62 12.04 -20.76 -8.32
C ASP A 62 12.25 -21.00 -9.83
N GLY A 63 13.03 -20.18 -10.51
CA GLY A 63 13.25 -20.25 -11.95
C GLY A 63 12.01 -19.98 -12.82
N GLU A 64 10.91 -19.47 -12.22
CA GLU A 64 9.66 -19.24 -12.97
C GLU A 64 9.79 -18.20 -14.08
N LEU A 65 9.17 -18.49 -15.23
CA LEU A 65 9.05 -17.57 -16.36
C LEU A 65 7.91 -16.56 -16.12
N LYS A 66 8.15 -15.59 -15.23
CA LYS A 66 7.19 -14.54 -14.88
C LYS A 66 7.52 -13.23 -15.59
N ASP A 67 6.76 -12.89 -16.63
CA ASP A 67 6.98 -11.69 -17.46
C ASP A 67 5.90 -10.64 -17.23
N SER A 68 5.87 -10.07 -16.04
CA SER A 68 4.89 -9.04 -15.65
C SER A 68 5.02 -7.75 -16.48
N TYR A 69 6.18 -7.49 -17.05
CA TYR A 69 6.49 -6.29 -17.85
C TYR A 69 6.47 -6.51 -19.35
N GLN A 70 6.23 -7.74 -19.81
CA GLN A 70 6.28 -8.14 -21.24
C GLN A 70 7.63 -7.80 -21.92
N ARG A 71 8.72 -7.95 -21.18
CA ARG A 71 10.10 -7.62 -21.61
C ARG A 71 11.15 -8.58 -21.05
N LEU A 72 10.73 -9.75 -20.56
CA LEU A 72 11.63 -10.75 -19.99
C LEU A 72 12.58 -11.29 -21.06
N THR A 73 13.88 -11.24 -20.79
CA THR A 73 14.92 -11.76 -21.68
C THR A 73 15.76 -12.86 -21.04
N HIS A 74 15.95 -12.81 -19.71
CA HIS A 74 16.76 -13.78 -18.98
C HIS A 74 16.09 -14.13 -17.66
N VAL A 75 16.21 -15.41 -17.25
CA VAL A 75 15.84 -15.90 -15.93
C VAL A 75 17.08 -16.54 -15.32
N PHE A 76 17.39 -16.12 -14.11
CA PHE A 76 18.48 -16.66 -13.29
C PHE A 76 17.85 -17.41 -12.13
N GLU A 77 17.88 -18.75 -12.21
CA GLU A 77 17.41 -19.65 -11.15
C GLU A 77 18.49 -19.73 -10.04
N MET A 78 18.53 -18.72 -9.21
CA MET A 78 19.47 -18.62 -8.09
C MET A 78 18.98 -17.59 -7.06
N PRO A 79 19.51 -17.67 -5.80
CA PRO A 79 19.30 -16.60 -4.84
C PRO A 79 19.86 -15.27 -5.35
N GLU A 80 19.15 -14.18 -5.07
CA GLU A 80 19.55 -12.82 -5.44
C GLU A 80 20.92 -12.44 -4.87
N GLN A 81 21.28 -12.93 -3.68
CA GLN A 81 22.61 -12.70 -3.12
C GLN A 81 23.71 -13.23 -4.03
N SER A 82 23.59 -14.47 -4.52
CA SER A 82 24.58 -15.09 -5.41
C SER A 82 24.69 -14.34 -6.74
N PHE A 83 23.55 -13.86 -7.25
CA PHE A 83 23.53 -13.04 -8.48
C PHE A 83 24.31 -11.74 -8.28
N PHE A 84 24.00 -10.99 -7.22
CA PHE A 84 24.64 -9.69 -6.98
C PHE A 84 26.11 -9.83 -6.59
N GLU A 85 26.50 -10.88 -5.84
CA GLU A 85 27.90 -11.17 -5.55
C GLU A 85 28.71 -11.45 -6.83
N HIS A 86 28.13 -12.14 -7.81
CA HIS A 86 28.78 -12.40 -9.09
C HIS A 86 29.03 -11.12 -9.91
N TYR A 87 28.07 -10.19 -9.90
CA TYR A 87 28.15 -8.94 -10.63
C TYR A 87 28.75 -7.77 -9.83
N ALA A 88 29.09 -8.01 -8.55
CA ALA A 88 29.70 -6.97 -7.72
C ALA A 88 31.16 -6.77 -8.14
N ASP A 89 31.40 -5.71 -8.91
CA ASP A 89 32.76 -5.24 -9.20
C ASP A 89 33.17 -4.19 -8.19
N THR A 90 34.12 -4.52 -7.32
CA THR A 90 34.64 -3.62 -6.28
C THR A 90 35.41 -2.41 -6.85
N ASN A 91 35.76 -2.44 -8.14
CA ASN A 91 36.49 -1.39 -8.83
C ASN A 91 35.57 -0.43 -9.62
N CYS A 92 34.24 -0.67 -9.62
CA CYS A 92 33.30 0.19 -10.32
C CYS A 92 33.23 1.60 -9.69
N ILE A 93 33.28 2.62 -10.54
CA ILE A 93 32.97 4.00 -10.13
C ILE A 93 31.50 4.05 -9.73
N GLN A 94 31.24 4.33 -8.46
CA GLN A 94 29.86 4.47 -7.97
C GLN A 94 29.24 5.75 -8.55
N ARG A 95 28.32 5.62 -9.49
CA ARG A 95 27.52 6.72 -10.03
C ARG A 95 26.18 6.76 -9.29
N THR A 96 25.87 7.93 -8.75
CA THR A 96 24.60 8.17 -8.02
C THR A 96 23.60 9.00 -8.82
N ASP A 97 23.99 9.50 -9.98
CA ASP A 97 23.19 10.42 -10.81
C ASP A 97 21.72 9.96 -10.96
N PHE A 98 21.50 8.67 -11.20
CA PHE A 98 20.14 8.13 -11.36
C PHE A 98 19.38 8.08 -10.01
N LEU A 99 20.06 7.79 -8.91
CA LEU A 99 19.47 7.84 -7.58
C LEU A 99 19.07 9.27 -7.21
N ASP A 100 19.93 10.24 -7.50
CA ASP A 100 19.69 11.65 -7.20
C ASP A 100 18.45 12.13 -7.97
N ILE A 101 18.34 11.80 -9.26
CA ILE A 101 17.14 12.09 -10.09
C ILE A 101 15.88 11.44 -9.48
N CYS A 102 15.94 10.16 -9.09
CA CYS A 102 14.80 9.48 -8.49
C CYS A 102 14.35 10.16 -7.19
N MET A 103 15.30 10.57 -6.36
CA MET A 103 14.99 11.22 -5.09
C MET A 103 14.47 12.65 -5.25
N GLU A 104 14.91 13.36 -6.29
CA GLU A 104 14.39 14.70 -6.64
C GLU A 104 12.93 14.61 -7.10
N GLU A 105 12.63 13.68 -8.02
CA GLU A 105 11.26 13.44 -8.50
C GLU A 105 10.32 13.02 -7.35
N LEU A 106 10.81 12.14 -6.47
CA LEU A 106 10.04 11.71 -5.30
C LEU A 106 9.71 12.88 -4.37
N ARG A 107 10.68 13.74 -4.06
CA ARG A 107 10.46 14.94 -3.24
C ARG A 107 9.49 15.90 -3.92
N ALA A 108 9.64 16.09 -5.24
CA ALA A 108 8.76 16.97 -6.02
C ALA A 108 7.30 16.51 -6.01
N ILE A 109 7.04 15.21 -6.06
CA ILE A 109 5.69 14.65 -5.95
C ILE A 109 5.16 14.79 -4.52
N TRP A 110 5.93 14.43 -3.51
CA TRP A 110 5.49 14.59 -2.12
C TRP A 110 5.16 16.04 -1.75
N ALA A 111 5.89 17.01 -2.29
CA ALA A 111 5.59 18.43 -2.09
C ALA A 111 4.26 18.89 -2.71
N LYS A 112 3.69 18.10 -3.62
CA LYS A 112 2.37 18.38 -4.24
C LYS A 112 1.20 17.75 -3.49
N VAL A 113 1.46 16.88 -2.51
CA VAL A 113 0.39 16.24 -1.73
C VAL A 113 -0.36 17.32 -0.96
N PRO A 114 -1.68 17.51 -1.18
CA PRO A 114 -2.41 18.59 -0.54
C PRO A 114 -2.71 18.26 0.93
N GLU A 115 -2.66 19.28 1.78
CA GLU A 115 -3.06 19.18 3.17
C GLU A 115 -4.56 18.85 3.35
N THR A 116 -5.36 19.14 2.31
CA THR A 116 -6.83 19.04 2.31
C THR A 116 -7.36 17.70 1.80
N LEU A 117 -6.53 16.63 1.79
CA LEU A 117 -7.02 15.28 1.44
C LEU A 117 -8.30 14.93 2.22
N PRO A 118 -9.28 14.23 1.61
CA PRO A 118 -10.43 13.70 2.35
C PRO A 118 -10.02 12.83 3.53
N PHE A 119 -10.91 12.71 4.54
CA PHE A 119 -10.67 11.81 5.67
C PHE A 119 -10.79 10.35 5.21
N SER A 120 -9.66 9.71 5.03
CA SER A 120 -9.51 8.44 4.34
C SER A 120 -8.28 7.69 4.82
N ASN A 121 -8.14 6.43 4.42
CA ASN A 121 -6.94 5.64 4.69
C ASN A 121 -5.67 6.32 4.14
N VAL A 122 -5.77 7.01 2.99
CA VAL A 122 -4.66 7.82 2.43
C VAL A 122 -4.24 8.94 3.38
N TRP A 123 -5.21 9.72 3.89
CA TRP A 123 -4.93 10.81 4.84
C TRP A 123 -4.38 10.25 6.15
N ILE A 124 -4.93 9.15 6.65
CA ILE A 124 -4.46 8.46 7.86
C ILE A 124 -3.00 8.00 7.68
N ALA A 125 -2.67 7.41 6.53
CA ALA A 125 -1.30 7.00 6.21
C ALA A 125 -0.34 8.20 6.20
N LEU A 126 -0.73 9.33 5.56
CA LEU A 126 0.04 10.57 5.55
C LEU A 126 0.34 11.07 6.97
N GLN A 127 -0.67 11.04 7.88
CA GLN A 127 -0.52 11.52 9.24
C GLN A 127 0.25 10.56 10.16
N THR A 128 0.36 9.28 9.80
CA THR A 128 0.73 8.23 10.76
C THR A 128 2.02 7.50 10.42
N ALA A 129 2.28 7.20 9.13
CA ALA A 129 3.38 6.32 8.73
C ALA A 129 4.74 6.79 9.27
N HIS A 130 5.04 8.08 9.17
CA HIS A 130 6.29 8.68 9.62
C HIS A 130 6.39 8.82 11.16
N ARG A 131 5.30 8.61 11.90
CA ARG A 131 5.21 8.77 13.35
C ARG A 131 5.33 7.45 14.11
N LEU A 132 5.19 6.31 13.42
CA LEU A 132 5.33 5.00 14.06
C LEU A 132 6.60 4.92 14.91
N PRO A 133 6.53 4.33 16.12
CA PRO A 133 7.70 4.20 16.99
C PRO A 133 8.83 3.39 16.33
N ALA A 134 10.06 3.88 16.45
CA ALA A 134 11.24 3.16 15.97
C ALA A 134 11.35 1.78 16.64
N GLY A 135 11.79 0.79 15.88
CA GLY A 135 11.88 -0.60 16.34
C GLY A 135 10.55 -1.37 16.36
N SER A 136 9.43 -0.72 16.02
CA SER A 136 8.14 -1.41 15.88
C SER A 136 8.02 -2.20 14.59
N VAL A 137 7.01 -3.05 14.52
CA VAL A 137 6.64 -3.85 13.34
C VAL A 137 5.28 -3.38 12.85
N LEU A 138 5.14 -3.18 11.54
CA LEU A 138 3.94 -2.76 10.87
C LEU A 138 3.41 -3.88 9.96
N HIS A 139 2.20 -4.34 10.21
CA HIS A 139 1.47 -5.24 9.32
C HIS A 139 0.42 -4.46 8.55
N LEU A 140 0.52 -4.45 7.24
CA LEU A 140 -0.43 -3.79 6.33
C LEU A 140 -1.39 -4.81 5.75
N GLY A 141 -2.68 -4.56 5.89
CA GLY A 141 -3.70 -5.33 5.19
C GLY A 141 -3.49 -5.24 3.68
N ILE A 142 -3.64 -6.36 3.00
CA ILE A 142 -3.47 -6.44 1.55
C ILE A 142 -4.46 -5.53 0.81
N LEU A 143 -4.18 -5.21 -0.44
CA LEU A 143 -4.93 -4.36 -1.35
C LEU A 143 -4.88 -2.87 -0.92
N ASN A 144 -6.02 -2.23 -0.66
CA ASN A 144 -6.10 -0.79 -0.48
C ASN A 144 -5.17 -0.25 0.61
N THR A 145 -5.08 -0.93 1.76
CA THR A 145 -4.21 -0.46 2.85
C THR A 145 -2.74 -0.53 2.47
N LEU A 146 -2.28 -1.66 1.94
CA LEU A 146 -0.89 -1.80 1.49
C LEU A 146 -0.55 -0.74 0.43
N ARG A 147 -1.43 -0.53 -0.56
CA ARG A 147 -1.22 0.45 -1.63
C ARG A 147 -1.14 1.88 -1.12
N THR A 148 -2.08 2.28 -0.28
CA THR A 148 -2.16 3.66 0.23
C THR A 148 -1.03 4.01 1.18
N TRP A 149 -0.62 3.07 2.04
CA TRP A 149 0.47 3.30 2.96
C TRP A 149 1.83 3.36 2.26
N ASN A 150 1.99 2.68 1.14
CA ASN A 150 3.19 2.77 0.31
C ASN A 150 3.39 4.14 -0.38
N PHE A 151 2.40 5.04 -0.36
CA PHE A 151 2.59 6.40 -0.87
C PHE A 151 3.47 7.28 0.02
N PHE A 152 3.57 6.97 1.31
CA PHE A 152 4.23 7.83 2.30
C PHE A 152 5.37 7.10 3.00
N ALA A 153 6.43 7.85 3.31
CA ALA A 153 7.58 7.27 3.97
C ALA A 153 7.27 6.85 5.42
N LYS A 154 7.73 5.68 5.80
CA LYS A 154 7.88 5.24 7.19
C LYS A 154 9.31 5.52 7.68
N LYS A 155 9.55 5.42 8.98
CA LYS A 155 10.93 5.41 9.51
C LYS A 155 11.63 4.10 9.10
N ASN A 156 12.94 4.17 8.85
CA ASN A 156 13.72 2.99 8.48
C ASN A 156 13.72 1.91 9.56
N GLU A 157 13.64 2.31 10.83
CA GLU A 157 13.62 1.37 11.96
C GLU A 157 12.26 0.69 12.17
N VAL A 158 11.26 0.95 11.32
CA VAL A 158 9.96 0.27 11.34
C VAL A 158 9.96 -0.83 10.27
N TYR A 159 9.90 -2.08 10.70
CA TYR A 159 9.82 -3.23 9.80
C TYR A 159 8.39 -3.43 9.32
N ALA A 160 8.17 -3.53 8.01
CA ALA A 160 6.82 -3.67 7.47
C ALA A 160 6.61 -4.99 6.73
N TYR A 161 5.43 -5.57 6.91
CA TYR A 161 5.01 -6.84 6.32
C TYR A 161 3.57 -6.75 5.83
N SER A 162 3.20 -7.63 4.92
CA SER A 162 1.83 -7.84 4.49
C SER A 162 1.59 -9.32 4.19
N ASN A 163 0.39 -9.82 4.49
CA ASN A 163 0.00 -11.16 4.11
C ASN A 163 -0.43 -11.18 2.64
N THR A 164 0.55 -11.27 1.74
CA THR A 164 0.33 -11.24 0.28
C THR A 164 0.09 -12.62 -0.33
N GLY A 165 0.26 -13.70 0.44
CA GLY A 165 0.06 -15.07 -0.02
C GLY A 165 -1.39 -15.31 -0.46
N GLY A 166 -1.60 -15.65 -1.75
CA GLY A 166 -2.92 -15.91 -2.29
C GLY A 166 -3.82 -14.70 -2.51
N PHE A 167 -3.37 -13.50 -2.19
CA PHE A 167 -4.15 -12.25 -2.29
C PHE A 167 -5.48 -12.25 -1.53
N GLY A 168 -5.63 -13.10 -0.52
CA GLY A 168 -6.80 -13.15 0.36
C GLY A 168 -6.77 -12.04 1.42
N ILE A 169 -7.94 -11.51 1.75
CA ILE A 169 -8.09 -10.53 2.84
C ILE A 169 -8.22 -11.21 4.21
N ASP A 170 -8.36 -12.51 4.25
CA ASP A 170 -8.35 -13.36 5.43
C ASP A 170 -6.92 -13.51 6.00
N GLY A 171 -6.81 -13.77 7.29
CA GLY A 171 -5.53 -14.02 7.94
C GLY A 171 -4.66 -12.79 8.23
N ASN A 172 -5.13 -11.56 7.99
CA ASN A 172 -4.34 -10.34 8.27
C ASN A 172 -4.13 -10.13 9.77
N VAL A 173 -5.17 -10.30 10.58
CA VAL A 173 -5.07 -10.19 12.05
C VAL A 173 -4.30 -11.36 12.63
N SER A 174 -4.52 -12.59 12.13
CA SER A 174 -3.79 -13.79 12.55
C SER A 174 -2.29 -13.66 12.29
N SER A 175 -1.89 -13.11 11.14
CA SER A 175 -0.48 -12.87 10.82
C SER A 175 0.14 -11.84 11.77
N LEU A 176 -0.55 -10.75 12.08
CA LEU A 176 -0.14 -9.74 13.05
C LEU A 176 0.07 -10.37 14.45
N VAL A 177 -0.95 -11.07 14.94
CA VAL A 177 -0.91 -11.70 16.26
C VAL A 177 0.17 -12.76 16.33
N GLY A 178 0.27 -13.65 15.33
CA GLY A 178 1.31 -14.66 15.27
C GLY A 178 2.72 -14.06 15.31
N ALA A 179 2.98 -13.00 14.53
CA ALA A 179 4.26 -12.31 14.54
C ALA A 179 4.56 -11.65 15.89
N SER A 180 3.57 -11.10 16.58
CA SER A 180 3.73 -10.40 17.86
C SER A 180 4.24 -11.31 19.00
N LEU A 181 4.04 -12.63 18.87
CA LEU A 181 4.48 -13.61 19.84
C LEU A 181 6.00 -13.84 19.82
N VAL A 182 6.66 -13.53 18.70
CA VAL A 182 8.10 -13.76 18.55
C VAL A 182 8.93 -12.80 19.41
N HIS A 183 8.48 -11.55 19.50
CA HIS A 183 9.16 -10.52 20.30
C HIS A 183 8.14 -9.74 21.14
N PRO A 184 7.74 -10.27 22.30
CA PRO A 184 6.68 -9.66 23.14
C PRO A 184 7.03 -8.27 23.68
N ASN A 185 8.32 -7.90 23.67
CA ASN A 185 8.81 -6.57 24.09
C ASN A 185 8.88 -5.55 22.95
N ARG A 186 8.36 -5.89 21.76
CA ARG A 186 8.29 -5.00 20.59
C ARG A 186 6.85 -4.70 20.26
N LEU A 187 6.55 -3.46 19.88
CA LEU A 187 5.21 -3.07 19.42
C LEU A 187 4.93 -3.61 18.00
N TYR A 188 3.74 -4.15 17.82
CA TYR A 188 3.22 -4.63 16.55
C TYR A 188 1.96 -3.87 16.18
N PHE A 189 2.02 -3.11 15.11
CA PHE A 189 0.92 -2.34 14.55
C PHE A 189 0.32 -3.08 13.36
N GLY A 190 -1.00 -3.26 13.35
CA GLY A 190 -1.74 -3.73 12.19
C GLY A 190 -2.61 -2.61 11.64
N VAL A 191 -2.55 -2.33 10.35
CA VAL A 191 -3.51 -1.46 9.67
C VAL A 191 -4.37 -2.32 8.78
N ILE A 192 -5.64 -2.44 9.12
CA ILE A 192 -6.51 -3.49 8.57
C ILE A 192 -7.88 -2.86 8.25
N GLY A 193 -8.42 -3.19 7.07
CA GLY A 193 -9.78 -2.82 6.71
C GLY A 193 -10.82 -3.64 7.49
N ASP A 194 -12.00 -3.09 7.68
CA ASP A 194 -13.09 -3.71 8.43
C ASP A 194 -13.51 -5.08 7.88
N LEU A 195 -13.66 -5.21 6.56
CA LEU A 195 -14.02 -6.49 5.97
C LEU A 195 -12.96 -7.57 6.28
N ALA A 196 -11.68 -7.26 6.13
CA ALA A 196 -10.57 -8.15 6.48
C ALA A 196 -10.55 -8.50 7.97
N PHE A 197 -10.84 -7.52 8.83
CA PHE A 197 -10.96 -7.73 10.27
C PHE A 197 -12.08 -8.72 10.60
N PHE A 198 -13.26 -8.58 10.00
CA PHE A 198 -14.39 -9.47 10.25
C PHE A 198 -14.16 -10.92 9.77
N TYR A 199 -13.36 -11.12 8.73
CA TYR A 199 -12.94 -12.47 8.33
C TYR A 199 -12.10 -13.19 9.39
N ASP A 200 -11.37 -12.43 10.21
CA ASP A 200 -10.34 -12.96 11.09
C ASP A 200 -10.51 -12.48 12.56
N MET A 201 -11.66 -11.91 12.89
CA MET A 201 -11.91 -11.26 14.18
C MET A 201 -11.74 -12.17 15.39
N ASN A 202 -11.97 -13.48 15.25
CA ASN A 202 -11.83 -14.41 16.37
C ASN A 202 -10.43 -14.43 16.99
N VAL A 203 -9.40 -14.09 16.21
CA VAL A 203 -8.03 -14.15 16.68
C VAL A 203 -7.72 -13.11 17.74
N VAL A 204 -8.42 -11.96 17.76
CA VAL A 204 -8.24 -10.93 18.81
C VAL A 204 -8.66 -11.43 20.20
N GLY A 205 -9.53 -12.44 20.26
CA GLY A 205 -9.91 -13.14 21.51
C GLY A 205 -8.95 -14.29 21.88
N ASN A 206 -7.86 -14.49 21.15
CA ASN A 206 -6.92 -15.56 21.46
C ASN A 206 -6.15 -15.23 22.74
N ARG A 207 -6.05 -16.23 23.64
CA ARG A 207 -5.35 -16.10 24.95
C ARG A 207 -3.87 -15.68 24.86
N HIS A 208 -3.27 -15.78 23.68
CA HIS A 208 -1.86 -15.45 23.45
C HIS A 208 -1.66 -14.00 22.97
N VAL A 209 -2.72 -13.24 22.72
CA VAL A 209 -2.58 -11.83 22.34
C VAL A 209 -1.94 -11.06 23.49
N GLY A 210 -0.81 -10.41 23.20
CA GLY A 210 -0.06 -9.61 24.17
C GLY A 210 -0.45 -8.13 24.11
N ASN A 211 -0.05 -7.40 25.16
CA ASN A 211 -0.26 -5.95 25.26
C ASN A 211 0.54 -5.13 24.20
N ASN A 212 1.41 -5.80 23.47
CA ASN A 212 2.23 -5.24 22.40
C ASN A 212 1.49 -5.13 21.04
N VAL A 213 0.24 -5.59 20.96
CA VAL A 213 -0.58 -5.56 19.74
C VAL A 213 -1.40 -4.29 19.67
N ARG A 214 -1.36 -3.60 18.53
CA ARG A 214 -2.16 -2.40 18.21
C ARG A 214 -2.77 -2.52 16.84
N ILE A 215 -4.09 -2.39 16.75
CA ILE A 215 -4.83 -2.51 15.50
C ILE A 215 -5.44 -1.15 15.16
N LEU A 216 -5.01 -0.57 14.03
CA LEU A 216 -5.69 0.55 13.39
C LEU A 216 -6.69 -0.04 12.39
N LEU A 217 -7.95 0.03 12.74
CA LEU A 217 -9.05 -0.53 11.97
C LEU A 217 -9.69 0.57 11.11
N ILE A 218 -9.57 0.46 9.80
CA ILE A 218 -10.21 1.35 8.84
C ILE A 218 -11.59 0.79 8.52
N ASN A 219 -12.62 1.41 9.09
CA ASN A 219 -14.01 0.98 8.95
C ASN A 219 -14.76 1.91 7.98
N ASN A 220 -14.92 1.44 6.75
CA ASN A 220 -15.71 2.13 5.72
C ASN A 220 -16.94 1.30 5.25
N GLY A 221 -17.20 0.18 5.92
CA GLY A 221 -18.38 -0.64 5.72
C GLY A 221 -18.37 -1.58 4.54
N LYS A 222 -17.33 -1.54 3.72
CA LYS A 222 -17.27 -2.32 2.47
C LYS A 222 -15.83 -2.69 2.12
N GLY A 223 -15.67 -3.64 1.20
CA GLY A 223 -14.42 -3.82 0.47
C GLY A 223 -14.27 -2.73 -0.58
N THR A 224 -13.53 -1.66 -0.25
CA THR A 224 -13.42 -0.45 -1.09
C THR A 224 -12.70 -0.68 -2.42
N GLU A 225 -12.04 -1.81 -2.63
CA GLU A 225 -11.40 -2.16 -3.90
C GLU A 225 -12.34 -1.99 -5.09
N PHE A 226 -13.56 -2.51 -4.98
CA PHE A 226 -14.57 -2.45 -6.06
C PHE A 226 -15.24 -1.09 -6.21
N ARG A 227 -14.99 -0.17 -5.27
CA ARG A 227 -15.50 1.20 -5.27
C ARG A 227 -14.45 2.23 -5.66
N ASN A 228 -13.20 1.80 -5.76
CA ASN A 228 -12.13 2.65 -6.22
C ASN A 228 -12.42 3.10 -7.67
N TYR A 229 -12.33 4.40 -7.95
CA TYR A 229 -12.62 4.99 -9.27
C TYR A 229 -11.89 4.30 -10.44
N MET A 230 -10.73 3.68 -10.19
CA MET A 230 -9.97 2.93 -11.19
C MET A 230 -10.53 1.54 -11.47
N HIS A 231 -11.36 0.98 -10.57
CA HIS A 231 -11.85 -0.37 -10.71
C HIS A 231 -13.05 -0.43 -11.66
N PRO A 232 -13.09 -1.35 -12.65
CA PRO A 232 -14.23 -1.45 -13.57
C PRO A 232 -15.58 -1.64 -12.86
N GLY A 233 -15.59 -2.31 -11.70
CA GLY A 233 -16.78 -2.52 -10.88
C GLY A 233 -17.38 -1.24 -10.30
N ALA A 234 -16.60 -0.17 -10.17
CA ALA A 234 -17.08 1.12 -9.65
C ALA A 234 -18.15 1.76 -10.55
N ALA A 235 -18.13 1.45 -11.85
CA ALA A 235 -19.14 1.96 -12.81
C ALA A 235 -20.56 1.46 -12.51
N PHE A 236 -20.73 0.34 -11.80
CA PHE A 236 -22.03 -0.23 -11.43
C PHE A 236 -22.59 0.35 -10.13
N GLY A 237 -21.81 1.17 -9.42
CA GLY A 237 -22.27 1.79 -8.19
C GLY A 237 -22.76 0.75 -7.15
N GLU A 238 -23.81 1.09 -6.41
CA GLU A 238 -24.38 0.23 -5.37
C GLU A 238 -25.10 -1.01 -5.93
N GLU A 239 -25.47 -1.01 -7.19
CA GLU A 239 -26.10 -2.16 -7.83
C GLU A 239 -25.20 -3.40 -7.82
N ALA A 240 -23.88 -3.21 -7.84
CA ALA A 240 -22.91 -4.29 -7.76
C ALA A 240 -22.87 -4.98 -6.39
N ASP A 241 -23.28 -4.31 -5.31
CA ASP A 241 -23.13 -4.82 -3.93
C ASP A 241 -23.88 -6.15 -3.71
N THR A 242 -24.99 -6.35 -4.41
CA THR A 242 -25.78 -7.60 -4.35
C THR A 242 -24.99 -8.83 -4.87
N PHE A 243 -24.04 -8.61 -5.76
CA PHE A 243 -23.32 -9.67 -6.47
C PHE A 243 -21.87 -9.84 -6.02
N ILE A 244 -21.38 -8.94 -5.17
CA ILE A 244 -19.99 -8.90 -4.74
C ILE A 244 -19.93 -9.15 -3.23
N ALA A 245 -19.26 -10.21 -2.78
CA ALA A 245 -19.11 -10.53 -1.35
C ALA A 245 -18.49 -9.38 -0.54
N ALA A 246 -17.66 -8.57 -1.18
CA ALA A 246 -17.07 -7.37 -0.59
C ALA A 246 -18.02 -6.16 -0.54
N GLY A 247 -19.26 -6.28 -1.02
CA GLY A 247 -20.25 -5.19 -1.05
C GLY A 247 -20.75 -4.74 0.33
N GLY A 248 -20.33 -5.43 1.39
CA GLY A 248 -20.65 -5.06 2.75
C GLY A 248 -20.56 -6.23 3.71
N HIS A 249 -20.76 -5.93 4.99
CA HIS A 249 -20.86 -6.91 6.06
C HIS A 249 -21.87 -6.45 7.12
N TYR A 250 -22.35 -7.38 7.94
CA TYR A 250 -23.38 -7.04 8.95
C TYR A 250 -22.84 -6.28 10.16
N GLY A 251 -21.53 -6.20 10.35
CA GLY A 251 -20.90 -5.44 11.42
C GLY A 251 -21.24 -3.95 11.41
N ASN A 252 -21.51 -3.39 10.23
CA ASN A 252 -21.92 -1.98 10.09
C ASN A 252 -23.33 -1.66 10.57
N LYS A 253 -24.15 -2.63 10.91
CA LYS A 253 -25.46 -2.38 11.51
C LYS A 253 -25.33 -1.77 12.90
N SER A 254 -24.18 -1.89 13.55
CA SER A 254 -23.90 -1.31 14.85
C SER A 254 -22.51 -0.67 14.86
N HIS A 255 -22.45 0.65 14.91
CA HIS A 255 -21.21 1.41 15.08
C HIS A 255 -20.47 1.14 16.40
N VAL A 256 -21.10 0.44 17.33
CA VAL A 256 -20.49 0.07 18.62
C VAL A 256 -20.14 -1.40 18.73
N LEU A 257 -20.26 -2.18 17.66
CA LEU A 257 -19.97 -3.61 17.69
C LEU A 257 -18.50 -3.87 18.05
N ILE A 258 -17.59 -3.24 17.32
CA ILE A 258 -16.14 -3.40 17.54
C ILE A 258 -15.76 -2.84 18.91
N LYS A 259 -16.35 -1.72 19.33
CA LYS A 259 -16.14 -1.16 20.67
C LYS A 259 -16.44 -2.20 21.75
N HIS A 260 -17.66 -2.73 21.76
CA HIS A 260 -18.06 -3.72 22.78
C HIS A 260 -17.21 -4.97 22.69
N TYR A 261 -16.94 -5.46 21.49
CA TYR A 261 -16.10 -6.64 21.30
C TYR A 261 -14.68 -6.44 21.84
N ALA A 262 -14.06 -5.30 21.55
CA ALA A 262 -12.74 -4.95 22.04
C ALA A 262 -12.70 -4.78 23.58
N GLU A 263 -13.64 -4.03 24.13
CA GLU A 263 -13.72 -3.75 25.56
C GLU A 263 -13.97 -5.04 26.36
N ASP A 264 -14.88 -5.90 25.90
CA ASP A 264 -15.18 -7.19 26.55
C ASP A 264 -14.01 -8.17 26.50
N LEU A 265 -13.12 -8.04 25.50
CA LEU A 265 -11.87 -8.80 25.40
C LEU A 265 -10.69 -8.12 26.13
N GLY A 266 -10.90 -6.99 26.78
CA GLY A 266 -9.89 -6.29 27.56
C GLY A 266 -8.97 -5.36 26.79
N TYR A 267 -9.29 -5.01 25.54
CA TYR A 267 -8.54 -4.01 24.77
C TYR A 267 -8.86 -2.59 25.25
N GLU A 268 -7.90 -1.69 25.11
CA GLU A 268 -8.19 -0.26 25.10
C GLU A 268 -8.76 0.10 23.71
N TYR A 269 -9.98 0.61 23.70
CA TYR A 269 -10.65 1.03 22.49
C TYR A 269 -10.59 2.54 22.31
N LEU A 270 -10.18 2.97 21.13
CA LEU A 270 -10.16 4.36 20.67
C LEU A 270 -10.96 4.45 19.37
N SER A 271 -11.55 5.59 19.07
CA SER A 271 -12.25 5.80 17.80
C SER A 271 -12.14 7.22 17.28
N ALA A 272 -12.29 7.38 15.96
CA ALA A 272 -12.37 8.67 15.31
C ALA A 272 -13.29 8.61 14.07
N ASN A 273 -14.15 9.63 13.92
CA ASN A 273 -15.08 9.78 12.80
C ASN A 273 -14.67 10.90 11.83
N ASN A 274 -13.66 11.67 12.19
CA ASN A 274 -13.16 12.81 11.42
C ASN A 274 -11.69 13.10 11.80
N LYS A 275 -11.08 14.04 11.07
CA LYS A 275 -9.68 14.43 11.27
C LYS A 275 -9.39 14.97 12.66
N ASP A 276 -10.28 15.79 13.21
CA ASP A 276 -10.07 16.42 14.51
C ASP A 276 -10.09 15.37 15.64
N GLU A 277 -11.03 14.44 15.59
CA GLU A 277 -11.09 13.31 16.53
C GLU A 277 -9.85 12.40 16.37
N TYR A 278 -9.42 12.14 15.14
CA TYR A 278 -8.22 11.34 14.89
C TYR A 278 -6.97 11.96 15.53
N VAL A 279 -6.77 13.26 15.33
CA VAL A 279 -5.63 13.98 15.92
C VAL A 279 -5.63 13.91 17.45
N GLN A 280 -6.80 13.90 18.06
CA GLN A 280 -6.93 13.82 19.53
C GLN A 280 -6.53 12.44 20.09
N VAL A 281 -6.73 11.35 19.34
CA VAL A 281 -6.52 9.98 19.84
C VAL A 281 -5.26 9.33 19.34
N VAL A 282 -4.72 9.77 18.20
CA VAL A 282 -3.59 9.10 17.54
C VAL A 282 -2.31 9.09 18.38
N ASP A 283 -2.06 10.12 19.18
CA ASP A 283 -0.89 10.20 20.06
C ASP A 283 -0.94 9.10 21.14
N ARG A 284 -2.13 8.82 21.68
CA ARG A 284 -2.32 7.70 22.61
C ARG A 284 -2.08 6.36 21.93
N PHE A 285 -2.54 6.20 20.71
CA PHE A 285 -2.34 4.97 19.95
C PHE A 285 -0.87 4.72 19.56
N LEU A 286 -0.11 5.79 19.31
CA LEU A 286 1.29 5.73 18.88
C LEU A 286 2.32 5.81 20.03
N ILE A 287 1.88 5.83 21.29
CA ILE A 287 2.82 5.86 22.43
C ILE A 287 3.86 4.74 22.31
N PRO A 288 5.18 5.01 22.45
CA PRO A 288 6.23 4.04 22.15
C PRO A 288 6.35 2.92 23.20
N GLU A 289 5.72 3.06 24.33
CA GLU A 289 5.73 2.06 25.41
C GLU A 289 4.63 1.01 25.21
N ILE A 290 4.91 -0.21 25.61
CA ILE A 290 3.88 -1.25 25.75
C ILE A 290 3.03 -0.91 26.98
N THR A 291 1.75 -0.77 26.75
CA THR A 291 0.76 -0.40 27.78
C THR A 291 0.25 -1.66 28.53
N ASP A 292 -0.64 -1.47 29.48
CA ASP A 292 -1.26 -2.55 30.25
C ASP A 292 -2.30 -3.36 29.45
N ARG A 293 -2.67 -2.91 28.24
CA ARG A 293 -3.65 -3.55 27.36
C ARG A 293 -3.22 -3.44 25.91
N PRO A 294 -3.62 -4.40 25.04
CA PRO A 294 -3.59 -4.20 23.59
C PRO A 294 -4.58 -3.10 23.19
N MET A 295 -4.41 -2.50 22.01
CA MET A 295 -5.26 -1.40 21.58
C MET A 295 -5.92 -1.65 20.23
N ILE A 296 -7.17 -1.17 20.11
CA ILE A 296 -7.85 -1.00 18.82
C ILE A 296 -8.22 0.47 18.66
N LEU A 297 -7.75 1.09 17.58
CA LEU A 297 -8.20 2.39 17.11
C LEU A 297 -9.07 2.18 15.87
N GLU A 298 -10.38 2.33 16.03
CA GLU A 298 -11.34 2.23 14.92
C GLU A 298 -11.58 3.61 14.30
N VAL A 299 -11.37 3.71 13.00
CA VAL A 299 -11.52 4.96 12.24
C VAL A 299 -12.60 4.78 11.20
N PHE A 300 -13.64 5.57 11.30
CA PHE A 300 -14.79 5.51 10.39
C PHE A 300 -14.56 6.45 9.21
N THR A 301 -14.32 5.87 8.04
CA THR A 301 -14.14 6.61 6.78
C THR A 301 -15.31 6.35 5.82
N ASP A 302 -15.35 7.09 4.72
CA ASP A 302 -16.36 6.95 3.69
C ASP A 302 -15.77 6.42 2.38
N ASN A 303 -16.51 5.59 1.64
CA ASN A 303 -16.04 5.01 0.39
C ASN A 303 -15.77 6.04 -0.71
N ALA A 304 -16.55 7.12 -0.77
CA ALA A 304 -16.35 8.18 -1.74
C ALA A 304 -15.07 8.96 -1.42
N ASP A 305 -14.85 9.28 -0.13
CA ASP A 305 -13.64 9.92 0.37
C ASP A 305 -12.39 9.06 0.14
N GLU A 306 -12.48 7.74 0.35
CA GLU A 306 -11.40 6.79 0.05
C GLU A 306 -11.00 6.85 -1.42
N SER A 307 -11.99 6.75 -2.33
CA SER A 307 -11.76 6.78 -3.78
C SER A 307 -11.24 8.15 -4.24
N GLU A 308 -11.79 9.24 -3.72
CA GLU A 308 -11.37 10.59 -4.06
C GLU A 308 -9.93 10.89 -3.60
N ALA A 309 -9.56 10.45 -2.39
CA ALA A 309 -8.20 10.63 -1.90
C ALA A 309 -7.17 9.90 -2.79
N ILE A 310 -7.47 8.67 -3.23
CA ILE A 310 -6.62 7.94 -4.17
C ILE A 310 -6.55 8.68 -5.51
N ARG A 311 -7.68 9.21 -6.01
CA ARG A 311 -7.73 9.97 -7.26
C ARG A 311 -6.85 11.22 -7.19
N ILE A 312 -6.88 11.95 -6.08
CA ILE A 312 -6.03 13.11 -5.85
C ILE A 312 -4.55 12.72 -5.90
N ILE A 313 -4.14 11.67 -5.18
CA ILE A 313 -2.75 11.21 -5.16
C ILE A 313 -2.28 10.74 -6.54
N ASN A 314 -3.10 10.01 -7.27
CA ASN A 314 -2.73 9.50 -8.59
C ASN A 314 -2.68 10.59 -9.68
N ASN A 315 -3.15 11.79 -9.39
CA ASN A 315 -3.19 12.92 -10.31
C ASN A 315 -2.41 14.15 -9.80
N LEU A 316 -1.39 13.97 -8.98
CA LEU A 316 -0.52 15.08 -8.50
C LEU A 316 0.32 15.67 -9.62
N ASN A 317 0.74 14.86 -10.60
CA ASN A 317 1.44 15.31 -11.79
C ASN A 317 0.47 15.44 -12.96
N VAL A 318 0.13 16.70 -13.28
CA VAL A 318 -0.74 17.03 -14.42
C VAL A 318 0.13 17.65 -15.51
N SER A 319 0.31 16.93 -16.62
CA SER A 319 0.90 17.50 -17.83
C SER A 319 -0.20 17.95 -18.79
N THR A 320 0.08 18.98 -19.60
CA THR A 320 -0.85 19.44 -20.66
C THR A 320 -1.19 18.32 -21.64
N THR A 321 -0.24 17.44 -21.93
CA THR A 321 -0.43 16.25 -22.78
C THR A 321 -1.26 15.17 -22.06
N GLY A 322 -1.10 15.02 -20.75
CA GLY A 322 -1.89 14.12 -19.91
C GLY A 322 -3.35 14.56 -19.83
N MET A 323 -3.59 15.87 -19.62
CA MET A 323 -4.95 16.44 -19.64
C MET A 323 -5.65 16.19 -20.99
N MET A 324 -4.98 16.43 -22.11
CA MET A 324 -5.55 16.15 -23.44
C MET A 324 -5.87 14.67 -23.64
N ARG A 325 -5.04 13.76 -23.13
CA ARG A 325 -5.30 12.31 -23.20
C ARG A 325 -6.47 11.91 -22.30
N SER A 326 -6.58 12.46 -21.11
CA SER A 326 -7.67 12.19 -20.17
C SER A 326 -9.00 12.66 -20.76
N THR A 327 -9.07 13.91 -21.24
CA THR A 327 -10.25 14.46 -21.88
C THR A 327 -10.64 13.69 -23.14
N ALA A 328 -9.67 13.28 -23.95
CA ALA A 328 -9.93 12.44 -25.13
C ALA A 328 -10.45 11.05 -24.74
N LYS A 329 -9.99 10.47 -23.60
CA LYS A 329 -10.47 9.19 -23.08
C LYS A 329 -11.91 9.29 -22.57
N GLU A 330 -12.25 10.38 -21.90
CA GLU A 330 -13.63 10.65 -21.44
C GLU A 330 -14.60 10.83 -22.62
N ILE A 331 -14.21 11.58 -23.64
CA ILE A 331 -15.09 11.88 -24.79
C ILE A 331 -15.24 10.69 -25.74
N LEU A 332 -14.17 9.95 -26.01
CA LEU A 332 -14.11 8.91 -27.04
C LEU A 332 -14.27 7.49 -26.52
N GLY A 333 -14.13 7.30 -25.20
CA GLY A 333 -14.05 5.99 -24.57
C GLY A 333 -12.83 5.16 -25.02
N GLU A 334 -12.59 4.04 -24.38
CA GLU A 334 -11.42 3.18 -24.71
C GLU A 334 -11.45 2.64 -26.15
N LYS A 335 -12.63 2.38 -26.68
CA LYS A 335 -12.79 1.91 -28.08
C LYS A 335 -12.38 2.98 -29.10
N GLY A 336 -12.72 4.24 -28.84
CA GLY A 336 -12.37 5.36 -29.73
C GLY A 336 -10.86 5.60 -29.76
N ILE A 337 -10.18 5.51 -28.61
CA ILE A 337 -8.72 5.65 -28.54
C ILE A 337 -7.99 4.51 -29.28
N LYS A 338 -8.48 3.26 -29.17
CA LYS A 338 -7.90 2.15 -29.94
C LYS A 338 -8.01 2.37 -31.45
N ILE A 339 -9.10 2.97 -31.92
CA ILE A 339 -9.29 3.29 -33.34
C ILE A 339 -8.31 4.39 -33.78
N ILE A 340 -8.17 5.45 -32.99
CA ILE A 340 -7.24 6.56 -33.29
C ILE A 340 -5.79 6.08 -33.30
N LYS A 341 -5.37 5.28 -32.31
CA LYS A 341 -4.02 4.65 -32.30
C LYS A 341 -3.77 3.77 -33.53
N LYS A 342 -4.78 3.08 -34.02
CA LYS A 342 -4.68 2.25 -35.23
C LYS A 342 -4.58 3.07 -36.51
N ILE A 343 -5.10 4.30 -36.49
CA ILE A 343 -5.03 5.25 -37.63
C ILE A 343 -3.67 5.97 -37.64
N LEU A 344 -3.16 6.36 -36.45
CA LEU A 344 -1.89 7.10 -36.33
C LEU A 344 -0.63 6.22 -36.46
N ASN A 345 -0.77 4.91 -36.30
CA ASN A 345 0.31 3.93 -36.48
C ASN A 345 0.30 3.29 -37.90
N LYS A 346 -0.44 3.85 -38.83
CA LYS A 346 -0.35 3.60 -40.27
C LYS A 346 0.35 4.78 -40.95
#